data_93167fbb07165446077d26ebb76e440f
#
_entry.id   93167fbb07165446077d26ebb76e440f
#
_cell.length_a   1.000
_cell.length_b   1.000
_cell.length_c   1.000
_cell.angle_alpha   90.00
_cell.angle_beta   90.00
_cell.angle_gamma   90.00
#
_symmetry.space_group_name_H-M   'P 1'
#
loop_
_entity.id
_entity.type
_entity.pdbx_description
1 polymer ?
#
loop_
_entity_poly.entity_id
_entity_poly.type
_entity_poly.pdbx_seq_one_letter_code
_entity_poly.pdbx_strand_id
1 'polypeptide(L)'
;CGDCCEYFADPRGYAHIIISDGMGSGSRAAVDSVMTCNFALKLIKAGFQFDAALKFINSALLVKAGDESLATLDIGCVDLYTGEAEFLKAGGACSFLCREGRTMQIKGPSLPAGILQGIQYDRHKVKLREGDLLVMVTDGAVAISEDWLAEEISALASREPETVAEKLLQLAS
;
A
#
# COMPACT_ATOMS: atom_id res chain seq x y z
N CYS A 1 5.03 -4.77 -15.60
CA CYS A 1 4.67 -4.33 -14.26
C CYS A 1 3.16 -4.36 -14.14
N GLY A 2 2.65 -5.04 -13.15
CA GLY A 2 1.22 -5.19 -12.87
C GLY A 2 0.72 -4.32 -11.73
N ASP A 3 1.55 -3.35 -11.28
CA ASP A 3 1.31 -2.58 -10.07
C ASP A 3 0.52 -1.32 -10.37
N CYS A 4 -0.29 -0.88 -9.42
CA CYS A 4 -1.00 0.39 -9.47
C CYS A 4 -0.79 1.14 -8.16
N CYS A 5 -0.51 2.44 -8.26
CA CYS A 5 -0.39 3.35 -7.13
C CYS A 5 -1.23 4.59 -7.38
N GLU A 6 -2.01 4.99 -6.37
CA GLU A 6 -2.81 6.20 -6.37
C GLU A 6 -2.57 7.01 -5.10
N TYR A 7 -2.55 8.33 -5.24
CA TYR A 7 -2.44 9.27 -4.13
C TYR A 7 -3.47 10.39 -4.30
N PHE A 8 -4.11 10.78 -3.21
CA PHE A 8 -4.91 11.99 -3.18
C PHE A 8 -5.05 12.55 -1.76
N ALA A 9 -5.22 13.86 -1.66
CA ALA A 9 -5.63 14.52 -0.44
C ALA A 9 -7.12 14.92 -0.54
N ASP A 10 -7.87 14.69 0.52
CA ASP A 10 -9.27 15.08 0.56
C ASP A 10 -9.46 16.47 1.21
N PRO A 11 -10.60 17.17 0.97
CA PRO A 11 -10.85 18.47 1.55
C PRO A 11 -10.93 18.51 3.08
N ARG A 12 -11.07 17.36 3.73
CA ARG A 12 -11.11 17.22 5.19
C ARG A 12 -9.71 17.18 5.82
N GLY A 13 -8.66 17.19 4.98
CA GLY A 13 -7.27 17.15 5.44
C GLY A 13 -6.69 15.76 5.64
N TYR A 14 -7.24 14.76 4.95
CA TYR A 14 -6.65 13.43 4.93
C TYR A 14 -5.90 13.20 3.62
N ALA A 15 -4.68 12.67 3.73
CA ALA A 15 -3.92 12.16 2.60
C ALA A 15 -4.08 10.64 2.51
N HIS A 16 -4.38 10.15 1.32
CA HIS A 16 -4.58 8.73 1.07
C HIS A 16 -3.55 8.23 0.06
N ILE A 17 -2.97 7.07 0.33
CA ILE A 17 -2.07 6.34 -0.56
C ILE A 17 -2.69 4.95 -0.75
N ILE A 18 -2.83 4.52 -1.99
CA ILE A 18 -3.39 3.22 -2.34
C ILE A 18 -2.38 2.53 -3.24
N ILE A 19 -1.95 1.33 -2.86
CA ILE A 19 -1.07 0.49 -3.67
C ILE A 19 -1.73 -0.87 -3.85
N SER A 20 -1.68 -1.39 -5.06
CA SER A 20 -2.18 -2.72 -5.40
C SER A 20 -1.23 -3.37 -6.39
N ASP A 21 -0.94 -4.64 -6.17
CA ASP A 21 -0.21 -5.50 -7.09
C ASP A 21 -1.08 -6.70 -7.46
N GLY A 22 -1.23 -6.94 -8.77
CA GLY A 22 -2.00 -8.07 -9.28
C GLY A 22 -1.17 -9.34 -9.26
N MET A 23 -1.70 -10.38 -8.65
CA MET A 23 -0.99 -11.65 -8.55
C MET A 23 -0.95 -12.40 -9.88
N GLY A 24 0.21 -12.98 -10.17
CA GLY A 24 0.48 -13.67 -11.43
C GLY A 24 1.28 -12.81 -12.41
N SER A 25 1.16 -13.10 -13.70
CA SER A 25 1.93 -12.44 -14.75
C SER A 25 1.05 -11.95 -15.89
N GLY A 26 1.55 -10.91 -16.60
CA GLY A 26 0.96 -10.42 -17.83
C GLY A 26 -0.19 -9.43 -17.64
N SER A 27 -0.99 -9.28 -18.70
CA SER A 27 -2.04 -8.26 -18.77
C SER A 27 -3.17 -8.44 -17.76
N ARG A 28 -3.40 -9.67 -17.28
CA ARG A 28 -4.44 -9.98 -16.33
C ARG A 28 -4.12 -9.43 -14.94
N ALA A 29 -2.93 -9.71 -14.43
CA ALA A 29 -2.44 -9.15 -13.16
C ALA A 29 -2.52 -7.61 -13.17
N ALA A 30 -2.09 -6.99 -14.27
CA ALA A 30 -2.19 -5.53 -14.43
C ALA A 30 -3.66 -5.02 -14.40
N VAL A 31 -4.60 -5.76 -14.99
CA VAL A 31 -6.02 -5.40 -14.94
C VAL A 31 -6.57 -5.53 -13.53
N ASP A 32 -6.20 -6.58 -12.80
CA ASP A 32 -6.67 -6.82 -11.43
C ASP A 32 -6.16 -5.76 -10.45
N SER A 33 -4.89 -5.38 -10.52
CA SER A 33 -4.33 -4.32 -9.68
C SER A 33 -4.94 -2.95 -9.98
N VAL A 34 -5.05 -2.58 -11.26
CA VAL A 34 -5.66 -1.31 -11.67
C VAL A 34 -7.14 -1.26 -11.27
N MET A 35 -7.88 -2.34 -11.45
CA MET A 35 -9.27 -2.44 -11.04
C MET A 35 -9.39 -2.28 -9.52
N THR A 36 -8.61 -3.00 -8.73
CA THR A 36 -8.58 -2.95 -7.28
C THR A 36 -8.27 -1.56 -6.77
N CYS A 37 -7.21 -0.95 -7.28
CA CYS A 37 -6.78 0.40 -6.92
C CYS A 37 -7.85 1.46 -7.25
N ASN A 38 -8.43 1.40 -8.45
CA ASN A 38 -9.49 2.31 -8.87
C ASN A 38 -10.79 2.14 -8.06
N PHE A 39 -11.15 0.92 -7.68
CA PHE A 39 -12.29 0.69 -6.79
C PHE A 39 -12.04 1.30 -5.42
N ALA A 40 -10.86 1.05 -4.82
CA ALA A 40 -10.48 1.65 -3.55
C ALA A 40 -10.55 3.18 -3.61
N LEU A 41 -9.93 3.78 -4.63
CA LEU A 41 -9.94 5.22 -4.85
C LEU A 41 -11.37 5.80 -4.91
N LYS A 42 -12.23 5.22 -5.72
CA LYS A 42 -13.61 5.68 -5.91
C LYS A 42 -14.46 5.53 -4.66
N LEU A 43 -14.35 4.39 -3.96
CA LEU A 43 -15.10 4.13 -2.74
C LEU A 43 -14.66 5.07 -1.60
N ILE A 44 -13.36 5.28 -1.43
CA ILE A 44 -12.83 6.19 -0.41
C ILE A 44 -13.22 7.64 -0.71
N LYS A 45 -13.09 8.09 -1.95
CA LYS A 45 -13.55 9.42 -2.39
C LYS A 45 -15.06 9.62 -2.21
N ALA A 46 -15.85 8.57 -2.35
CA ALA A 46 -17.29 8.60 -2.10
C ALA A 46 -17.65 8.56 -0.60
N GLY A 47 -16.65 8.48 0.31
CA GLY A 47 -16.85 8.52 1.75
C GLY A 47 -17.11 7.16 2.40
N PHE A 48 -16.90 6.06 1.69
CA PHE A 48 -16.99 4.73 2.30
C PHE A 48 -15.88 4.53 3.32
N GLN A 49 -16.23 3.86 4.43
CA GLN A 49 -15.24 3.40 5.40
C GLN A 49 -14.34 2.33 4.77
N PHE A 50 -13.08 2.26 5.19
CA PHE A 50 -12.10 1.33 4.63
C PHE A 50 -12.57 -0.13 4.70
N ASP A 51 -13.19 -0.55 5.80
CA ASP A 51 -13.74 -1.91 5.96
C ASP A 51 -14.79 -2.24 4.90
N ALA A 52 -15.68 -1.29 4.59
CA ALA A 52 -16.71 -1.45 3.57
C ALA A 52 -16.07 -1.50 2.17
N ALA A 53 -15.11 -0.62 1.90
CA ALA A 53 -14.38 -0.60 0.63
C ALA A 53 -13.64 -1.93 0.37
N LEU A 54 -12.90 -2.43 1.38
CA LEU A 54 -12.21 -3.70 1.29
C LEU A 54 -13.15 -4.88 1.03
N LYS A 55 -14.31 -4.93 1.71
CA LYS A 55 -15.31 -5.98 1.49
C LYS A 55 -15.89 -5.93 0.08
N PHE A 56 -16.17 -4.74 -0.45
CA PHE A 56 -16.64 -4.56 -1.82
C PHE A 56 -15.61 -5.04 -2.84
N ILE A 57 -14.36 -4.64 -2.68
CA ILE A 57 -13.27 -5.02 -3.57
C ILE A 57 -13.08 -6.53 -3.57
N ASN A 58 -13.03 -7.12 -2.38
CA ASN A 58 -12.90 -8.57 -2.23
C ASN A 58 -14.04 -9.33 -2.93
N SER A 59 -15.27 -8.87 -2.74
CA SER A 59 -16.45 -9.47 -3.39
C SER A 59 -16.39 -9.33 -4.91
N ALA A 60 -15.92 -8.18 -5.42
CA ALA A 60 -15.79 -7.96 -6.85
C ALA A 60 -14.72 -8.88 -7.48
N LEU A 61 -13.59 -9.07 -6.81
CA LEU A 61 -12.56 -10.00 -7.24
C LEU A 61 -13.06 -11.45 -7.23
N LEU A 62 -13.76 -11.87 -6.18
CA LEU A 62 -14.34 -13.21 -6.08
C LEU A 62 -15.39 -13.49 -7.17
N VAL A 63 -16.23 -12.51 -7.53
CA VAL A 63 -17.24 -12.68 -8.60
C VAL A 63 -16.57 -12.77 -9.97
N LYS A 64 -15.49 -11.99 -10.19
CA LYS A 64 -14.70 -12.08 -11.41
C LYS A 64 -13.95 -13.41 -11.53
N ALA A 65 -13.76 -14.09 -10.40
CA ALA A 65 -12.90 -15.24 -10.20
C ALA A 65 -13.42 -16.58 -10.77
N GLY A 66 -14.24 -16.59 -11.82
CA GLY A 66 -14.21 -17.80 -12.68
C GLY A 66 -12.79 -18.21 -13.05
N ASP A 67 -11.79 -17.36 -12.74
CA ASP A 67 -10.39 -17.45 -13.12
C ASP A 67 -9.51 -16.68 -12.13
N GLU A 68 -9.32 -17.09 -10.90
CA GLU A 68 -8.27 -16.68 -9.94
C GLU A 68 -7.80 -15.21 -10.01
N SER A 69 -8.72 -14.24 -9.94
CA SER A 69 -8.38 -12.82 -9.86
C SER A 69 -8.00 -12.47 -8.44
N LEU A 70 -6.74 -12.22 -8.21
CA LEU A 70 -6.17 -11.89 -6.91
C LEU A 70 -5.35 -10.61 -7.01
N ALA A 71 -5.45 -9.76 -6.00
CA ALA A 71 -4.60 -8.58 -5.89
C ALA A 71 -4.28 -8.26 -4.44
N THR A 72 -3.07 -7.78 -4.21
CA THR A 72 -2.74 -7.14 -2.94
C THR A 72 -3.44 -5.79 -2.85
N LEU A 73 -3.71 -5.32 -1.65
CA LEU A 73 -4.24 -3.97 -1.44
C LEU A 73 -3.70 -3.38 -0.15
N ASP A 74 -2.95 -2.32 -0.30
CA ASP A 74 -2.45 -1.50 0.80
C ASP A 74 -3.07 -0.12 0.73
N ILE A 75 -3.68 0.31 1.82
CA ILE A 75 -4.26 1.65 1.98
C ILE A 75 -3.58 2.32 3.17
N GLY A 76 -2.94 3.47 2.91
CA GLY A 76 -2.46 4.40 3.93
C GLY A 76 -3.37 5.62 3.98
N CYS A 77 -3.74 6.03 5.18
CA CYS A 77 -4.51 7.26 5.43
C CYS A 77 -3.82 8.07 6.51
N VAL A 78 -3.52 9.32 6.23
CA VAL A 78 -2.85 10.23 7.16
C VAL A 78 -3.74 11.45 7.40
N ASP A 79 -4.07 11.69 8.66
CA ASP A 79 -4.65 12.96 9.10
C ASP A 79 -3.54 14.02 9.13
N LEU A 80 -3.60 14.97 8.21
CA LEU A 80 -2.58 16.00 8.02
C LEU A 80 -2.56 17.05 9.15
N TYR A 81 -3.62 17.14 9.95
CA TYR A 81 -3.67 18.06 11.10
C TYR A 81 -3.07 17.43 12.36
N THR A 82 -3.35 16.15 12.55
CA THR A 82 -2.91 15.47 13.78
C THR A 82 -1.66 14.62 13.58
N GLY A 83 -1.36 14.19 12.34
CA GLY A 83 -0.32 13.23 12.03
C GLY A 83 -0.70 11.78 12.39
N GLU A 84 -1.96 11.51 12.78
CA GLU A 84 -2.41 10.15 12.95
C GLU A 84 -2.48 9.45 11.60
N ALA A 85 -1.85 8.31 11.50
CA ALA A 85 -1.84 7.50 10.28
C ALA A 85 -2.36 6.10 10.55
N GLU A 86 -3.17 5.60 9.62
CA GLU A 86 -3.73 4.26 9.64
C GLU A 86 -3.37 3.53 8.34
N PHE A 87 -2.94 2.28 8.48
CA PHE A 87 -2.60 1.40 7.36
C PHE A 87 -3.46 0.16 7.42
N LEU A 88 -4.05 -0.18 6.28
CA LEU A 88 -4.77 -1.43 6.06
C LEU A 88 -4.04 -2.21 4.98
N LYS A 89 -3.66 -3.43 5.29
CA LYS A 89 -2.85 -4.29 4.43
C LYS A 89 -3.60 -5.60 4.18
N ALA A 90 -3.87 -5.90 2.91
CA ALA A 90 -4.39 -7.17 2.44
C ALA A 90 -3.39 -7.81 1.49
N GLY A 91 -2.47 -8.61 2.02
CA GLY A 91 -1.44 -9.31 1.27
C GLY A 91 -0.32 -8.46 0.69
N GLY A 92 -0.27 -7.17 1.03
CA GLY A 92 0.72 -6.26 0.47
C GLY A 92 2.11 -6.39 1.10
N ALA A 93 3.11 -5.87 0.39
CA ALA A 93 4.48 -5.81 0.85
C ALA A 93 4.64 -4.94 2.11
N CYS A 94 5.75 -5.04 2.79
CA CYS A 94 6.06 -4.23 3.96
C CYS A 94 6.05 -2.73 3.62
N SER A 95 5.45 -1.92 4.48
CA SER A 95 5.61 -0.47 4.48
C SER A 95 6.61 -0.07 5.56
N PHE A 96 7.26 1.08 5.38
CA PHE A 96 8.37 1.49 6.23
C PHE A 96 8.12 2.90 6.77
N LEU A 97 8.37 3.07 8.07
CA LEU A 97 8.40 4.39 8.71
C LEU A 97 9.80 4.66 9.21
N CYS A 98 10.48 5.60 8.58
CA CYS A 98 11.81 6.04 9.02
C CYS A 98 11.69 7.31 9.86
N ARG A 99 12.17 7.22 11.09
CA ARG A 99 12.23 8.30 12.08
C ARG A 99 13.63 8.41 12.64
N GLU A 100 14.24 9.60 12.54
CA GLU A 100 15.57 9.87 13.09
C GLU A 100 16.63 8.83 12.66
N GLY A 101 16.57 8.40 11.39
CA GLY A 101 17.51 7.42 10.83
C GLY A 101 17.25 5.97 11.25
N ARG A 102 16.12 5.69 11.90
CA ARG A 102 15.69 4.33 12.24
C ARG A 102 14.42 3.98 11.49
N THR A 103 14.41 2.85 10.82
CA THR A 103 13.26 2.39 10.04
C THR A 103 12.52 1.30 10.77
N MET A 104 11.21 1.52 10.98
CA MET A 104 10.27 0.54 11.47
C MET A 104 9.51 -0.07 10.31
N GLN A 105 9.28 -1.37 10.35
CA GLN A 105 8.47 -2.12 9.39
C GLN A 105 7.01 -2.17 9.83
N ILE A 106 6.11 -1.93 8.87
CA ILE A 106 4.64 -2.05 9.03
C ILE A 106 4.20 -3.17 8.10
N LYS A 107 3.96 -4.35 8.66
CA LYS A 107 3.58 -5.56 7.92
C LYS A 107 2.64 -6.43 8.73
N GLY A 108 1.96 -7.34 8.04
CA GLY A 108 1.08 -8.32 8.64
C GLY A 108 0.95 -9.57 7.78
N PRO A 109 0.43 -10.66 8.34
CA PRO A 109 0.33 -11.97 7.66
C PRO A 109 -0.92 -12.11 6.78
N SER A 110 -1.67 -11.04 6.52
CA SER A 110 -2.92 -11.11 5.77
C SER A 110 -2.74 -11.61 4.33
N LEU A 111 -3.79 -12.22 3.81
CA LEU A 111 -3.84 -12.72 2.45
C LEU A 111 -4.31 -11.64 1.46
N PRO A 112 -3.90 -11.72 0.18
CA PRO A 112 -4.44 -10.87 -0.88
C PRO A 112 -5.98 -10.94 -0.97
N ALA A 113 -6.58 -9.88 -1.48
CA ALA A 113 -8.01 -9.83 -1.75
C ALA A 113 -8.38 -10.81 -2.89
N GLY A 114 -9.56 -11.42 -2.81
CA GLY A 114 -10.06 -12.38 -3.77
C GLY A 114 -9.80 -13.86 -3.42
N ILE A 115 -9.04 -14.15 -2.37
CA ILE A 115 -8.75 -15.54 -1.96
C ILE A 115 -9.90 -16.15 -1.16
N LEU A 116 -10.42 -15.43 -0.19
CA LEU A 116 -11.45 -15.92 0.74
C LEU A 116 -12.74 -15.11 0.63
N GLN A 117 -13.87 -15.73 0.94
CA GLN A 117 -15.18 -15.05 1.01
C GLN A 117 -15.20 -13.91 2.04
N GLY A 118 -14.43 -14.03 3.14
CA GLY A 118 -14.20 -12.96 4.10
C GLY A 118 -12.80 -12.41 3.94
N ILE A 119 -12.68 -11.13 3.58
CA ILE A 119 -11.37 -10.50 3.50
C ILE A 119 -10.73 -10.42 4.89
N GLN A 120 -9.49 -10.87 4.98
CA GLN A 120 -8.63 -10.64 6.14
C GLN A 120 -7.65 -9.53 5.78
N TYR A 121 -7.45 -8.60 6.68
CA TYR A 121 -6.50 -7.51 6.53
C TYR A 121 -5.89 -7.14 7.87
N ASP A 122 -4.67 -6.66 7.85
CA ASP A 122 -3.99 -6.13 9.01
C ASP A 122 -4.22 -4.62 9.10
N ARG A 123 -4.44 -4.14 10.30
CA ARG A 123 -4.64 -2.72 10.59
C ARG A 123 -3.57 -2.23 11.54
N HIS A 124 -2.84 -1.21 11.13
CA HIS A 124 -1.79 -0.57 11.91
C HIS A 124 -2.09 0.91 12.09
N LYS A 125 -1.85 1.41 13.29
CA LYS A 125 -1.97 2.84 13.60
C LYS A 125 -0.64 3.35 14.12
N VAL A 126 -0.20 4.47 13.56
CA VAL A 126 1.03 5.15 13.98
C VAL A 126 0.78 6.64 14.07
N LYS A 127 1.56 7.31 14.91
CA LYS A 127 1.59 8.77 15.00
C LYS A 127 2.81 9.28 14.27
N LEU A 128 2.59 9.94 13.14
CA LEU A 128 3.65 10.60 12.38
C LEU A 128 4.09 11.90 13.07
N ARG A 129 5.34 12.26 12.88
CA ARG A 129 5.97 13.49 13.37
C ARG A 129 6.63 14.21 12.22
N GLU A 130 6.87 15.48 12.39
CA GLU A 130 7.67 16.25 11.45
C GLU A 130 9.04 15.59 11.23
N GLY A 131 9.46 15.46 9.97
CA GLY A 131 10.69 14.80 9.57
C GLY A 131 10.59 13.27 9.43
N ASP A 132 9.46 12.65 9.75
CA ASP A 132 9.23 11.24 9.45
C ASP A 132 9.14 11.02 7.93
N LEU A 133 9.68 9.91 7.46
CA LEU A 133 9.55 9.44 6.08
C LEU A 133 8.72 8.15 6.07
N LEU A 134 7.59 8.18 5.39
CA LEU A 134 6.77 7.01 5.13
C LEU A 134 7.04 6.48 3.72
N VAL A 135 7.35 5.20 3.61
CA VAL A 135 7.61 4.52 2.32
C VAL A 135 6.67 3.32 2.22
N MET A 136 5.86 3.29 1.17
CA MET A 136 5.02 2.16 0.80
C MET A 136 5.52 1.62 -0.54
N VAL A 137 5.63 0.32 -0.66
CA VAL A 137 6.19 -0.35 -1.84
C VAL A 137 5.36 -1.56 -2.25
N THR A 138 5.51 -2.01 -3.48
CA THR A 138 5.11 -3.34 -3.94
C THR A 138 6.27 -4.32 -3.74
N ASP A 139 6.03 -5.61 -3.90
CA ASP A 139 7.04 -6.65 -3.73
C ASP A 139 8.21 -6.52 -4.72
N GLY A 140 7.95 -5.97 -5.90
CA GLY A 140 8.98 -5.68 -6.90
C GLY A 140 10.07 -4.71 -6.43
N ALA A 141 9.81 -3.88 -5.42
CA ALA A 141 10.81 -3.00 -4.83
C ALA A 141 11.65 -3.68 -3.73
N VAL A 142 11.26 -4.89 -3.29
CA VAL A 142 11.98 -5.67 -2.27
C VAL A 142 12.96 -6.61 -2.97
N ALA A 143 14.09 -6.05 -3.43
CA ALA A 143 15.05 -6.78 -4.27
C ALA A 143 15.76 -7.94 -3.55
N ILE A 144 16.08 -7.79 -2.26
CA ILE A 144 16.82 -8.77 -1.46
C ILE A 144 15.96 -9.25 -0.30
N SER A 145 15.60 -8.34 0.60
CA SER A 145 14.75 -8.59 1.76
C SER A 145 14.17 -7.27 2.30
N GLU A 146 13.10 -7.40 3.09
CA GLU A 146 12.52 -6.24 3.79
C GLU A 146 13.51 -5.62 4.78
N ASP A 147 14.33 -6.41 5.44
CA ASP A 147 15.33 -5.91 6.39
C ASP A 147 16.42 -5.12 5.67
N TRP A 148 16.90 -5.62 4.53
CA TRP A 148 17.84 -4.89 3.70
C TRP A 148 17.25 -3.55 3.23
N LEU A 149 16.00 -3.54 2.75
CA LEU A 149 15.35 -2.31 2.32
C LEU A 149 15.17 -1.31 3.48
N ALA A 150 14.86 -1.79 4.68
CA ALA A 150 14.79 -0.96 5.88
C ALA A 150 16.15 -0.32 6.25
N GLU A 151 17.24 -1.06 6.09
CA GLU A 151 18.60 -0.54 6.28
C GLU A 151 18.93 0.54 5.25
N GLU A 152 18.64 0.30 3.97
CA GLU A 152 18.85 1.28 2.89
C GLU A 152 18.04 2.58 3.14
N ILE A 153 16.76 2.46 3.52
CA ILE A 153 15.92 3.62 3.88
C ILE A 153 16.52 4.39 5.07
N SER A 154 17.02 3.67 6.08
CA SER A 154 17.67 4.30 7.25
C SER A 154 18.94 5.08 6.87
N ALA A 155 19.68 4.58 5.90
CA ALA A 155 20.92 5.16 5.44
C ALA A 155 20.74 6.36 4.48
N LEU A 156 19.52 6.63 3.99
CA LEU A 156 19.28 7.73 3.07
C LEU A 156 19.57 9.09 3.72
N ALA A 157 20.41 9.88 3.05
CA ALA A 157 20.75 11.24 3.48
C ALA A 157 19.61 12.23 3.23
N SER A 158 18.88 12.05 2.14
CA SER A 158 17.73 12.89 1.77
C SER A 158 16.43 12.35 2.37
N ARG A 159 15.53 13.28 2.70
CA ARG A 159 14.14 12.99 3.09
C ARG A 159 13.14 13.53 2.07
N GLU A 160 13.64 14.10 0.97
CA GLU A 160 12.79 14.56 -0.13
C GLU A 160 12.17 13.35 -0.84
N PRO A 161 10.83 13.24 -0.92
CA PRO A 161 10.15 12.05 -1.40
C PRO A 161 10.57 11.61 -2.79
N GLU A 162 10.75 12.55 -3.71
CA GLU A 162 11.16 12.27 -5.09
C GLU A 162 12.57 11.66 -5.14
N THR A 163 13.53 12.27 -4.43
CA THR A 163 14.91 11.76 -4.35
C THR A 163 14.95 10.36 -3.71
N VAL A 164 14.14 10.13 -2.69
CA VAL A 164 14.04 8.82 -2.03
C VAL A 164 13.49 7.78 -2.99
N ALA A 165 12.38 8.09 -3.69
CA ALA A 165 11.76 7.17 -4.64
C ALA A 165 12.71 6.79 -5.78
N GLU A 166 13.41 7.77 -6.37
CA GLU A 166 14.42 7.52 -7.40
C GLU A 166 15.54 6.60 -6.91
N LYS A 167 16.04 6.85 -5.70
CA LYS A 167 17.12 6.03 -5.12
C LYS A 167 16.66 4.60 -4.89
N LEU A 168 15.46 4.41 -4.33
CA LEU A 168 14.91 3.08 -4.08
C LEU A 168 14.65 2.33 -5.39
N LEU A 169 14.16 2.99 -6.44
CA LEU A 169 13.99 2.40 -7.76
C LEU A 169 15.33 1.97 -8.38
N GLN A 170 16.40 2.75 -8.21
CA GLN A 170 17.74 2.38 -8.66
C GLN A 170 18.29 1.15 -7.92
N LEU A 171 17.96 1.00 -6.64
CA LEU A 171 18.38 -0.15 -5.83
C LEU A 171 17.59 -1.42 -6.17
N ALA A 172 16.35 -1.28 -6.64
CA ALA A 172 15.48 -2.38 -7.05
C ALA A 172 15.72 -2.86 -8.51
N SER A 173 16.51 -2.15 -9.29
CA SER A 173 16.80 -2.45 -10.70
C SER A 173 18.04 -3.30 -10.84
#